data_68e876060b67dd67e3bd8ea8996f05e6
#
_entry.id   68e876060b67dd67e3bd8ea8996f05e6
#
_cell.length_a   1.000
_cell.length_b   1.000
_cell.length_c   1.000
_cell.angle_alpha   90.00
_cell.angle_beta   90.00
_cell.angle_gamma   90.00
#
_symmetry.space_group_name_H-M   'P 1'
#
loop_
_entity.id
_entity.type
_entity.pdbx_description
1 polymer ?
#
loop_
_entity_poly.entity_id
_entity_poly.type
_entity_poly.pdbx_seq_one_letter_code
_entity_poly.pdbx_strand_id
1 'polypeptide(L)'
;MQPTGELLFCSASEPARRPRRSVSARRFVVHVALAAFCLVTGCGRGDREAAKAPAVEARRACADLASAPMVKIAGGSFVMGADPHYPEEGPPRRVTVKAFWIDAHELTNTEFARFVKATGYRTVAERAPPPLPEAPPDMRMPGSAVFAPPDGDDPRWWRWVVGAQWRHPRGPAESIAGRDREPVVQIAYADAEAYARWAGKRLPTEAEWEYAALAGAKALPEPVDAKGVPQANYYQGVFPERDLGLDGYQGRAPVGCFKPNAWGLYDMIGNVWEWTSTPASAKADTGVIKGGSYLCAANYCARYRPAARQFEERGLGTDHIGVRLVSDRPIPPR
;
A
#
# COMPACT_ATOMS: atom_id res chain seq x y z
N MET A 1 7.57 -2.12 -34.20
CA MET A 1 7.89 -2.41 -32.78
C MET A 1 7.09 -1.43 -31.97
N GLN A 2 5.96 -1.85 -31.41
CA GLN A 2 5.12 -1.01 -30.55
C GLN A 2 5.71 -1.02 -29.15
N PRO A 3 5.91 0.11 -28.49
CA PRO A 3 6.11 0.16 -27.06
C PRO A 3 4.72 0.21 -26.41
N THR A 4 4.17 -0.95 -26.08
CA THR A 4 3.06 -1.04 -25.13
C THR A 4 3.63 -0.78 -23.76
N GLY A 5 3.66 0.47 -23.35
CA GLY A 5 3.87 0.88 -21.96
C GLY A 5 2.62 0.55 -21.15
N GLU A 6 2.38 -0.72 -20.90
CA GLU A 6 1.50 -1.13 -19.80
C GLU A 6 2.25 -0.81 -18.52
N LEU A 7 1.80 0.25 -17.85
CA LEU A 7 2.13 0.51 -16.45
C LEU A 7 1.75 -0.76 -15.68
N LEU A 8 2.73 -1.49 -15.17
CA LEU A 8 2.58 -2.75 -14.43
C LEU A 8 2.00 -2.48 -13.02
N PHE A 9 0.81 -1.89 -12.99
CA PHE A 9 0.02 -1.79 -11.78
C PHE A 9 -0.80 -3.05 -11.64
N CYS A 10 -0.57 -3.85 -10.61
CA CYS A 10 -1.29 -5.06 -10.27
C CYS A 10 -1.97 -5.75 -11.47
N SER A 11 -1.20 -6.34 -12.36
CA SER A 11 -1.74 -7.24 -13.38
C SER A 11 -2.39 -8.41 -12.64
N ALA A 12 -3.70 -8.54 -12.77
CA ALA A 12 -4.46 -9.63 -12.22
C ALA A 12 -4.04 -10.94 -12.90
N SER A 13 -3.08 -11.65 -12.33
CA SER A 13 -2.97 -13.08 -12.58
C SER A 13 -4.15 -13.73 -11.86
N GLU A 14 -5.14 -14.23 -12.63
CA GLU A 14 -6.27 -14.98 -12.10
C GLU A 14 -5.79 -16.06 -11.13
N PRO A 15 -6.43 -16.22 -9.95
CA PRO A 15 -6.10 -17.30 -9.05
C PRO A 15 -6.38 -18.62 -9.77
N ALA A 16 -5.42 -19.54 -9.76
CA ALA A 16 -5.52 -20.86 -10.36
C ALA A 16 -6.80 -21.55 -9.89
N ARG A 17 -7.74 -21.80 -10.81
CA ARG A 17 -9.00 -22.51 -10.55
C ARG A 17 -8.67 -23.89 -9.98
N ARG A 18 -9.02 -24.12 -8.72
CA ARG A 18 -9.00 -25.48 -8.15
C ARG A 18 -9.90 -26.39 -9.00
N PRO A 19 -9.48 -27.63 -9.33
CA PRO A 19 -10.29 -28.54 -10.11
C PRO A 19 -11.57 -28.89 -9.33
N ARG A 20 -12.72 -28.62 -9.95
CA ARG A 20 -14.03 -29.02 -9.43
C ARG A 20 -14.10 -30.53 -9.37
N ARG A 21 -14.20 -31.10 -8.16
CA ARG A 21 -14.58 -32.51 -7.99
C ARG A 21 -16.01 -32.66 -8.50
N SER A 22 -16.19 -33.53 -9.49
CA SER A 22 -17.48 -33.93 -10.00
C SER A 22 -18.26 -34.71 -8.92
N VAL A 23 -19.34 -34.14 -8.41
CA VAL A 23 -20.30 -34.84 -7.59
C VAL A 23 -21.38 -35.35 -8.52
N SER A 24 -21.47 -36.67 -8.61
CA SER A 24 -22.47 -37.41 -9.37
C SER A 24 -23.87 -37.08 -8.85
N ALA A 25 -24.71 -36.56 -9.74
CA ALA A 25 -26.11 -36.26 -9.46
C ALA A 25 -26.93 -37.60 -9.47
N ARG A 26 -27.33 -38.08 -8.29
CA ARG A 26 -28.42 -39.06 -8.16
C ARG A 26 -29.75 -38.32 -8.25
N ARG A 27 -30.51 -38.65 -9.31
CA ARG A 27 -31.89 -38.20 -9.50
C ARG A 27 -32.78 -38.80 -8.40
N PHE A 28 -33.41 -37.96 -7.57
CA PHE A 28 -34.58 -38.32 -6.79
C PHE A 28 -35.79 -37.65 -7.43
N VAL A 29 -36.72 -38.49 -7.86
CA VAL A 29 -38.05 -38.11 -8.34
C VAL A 29 -38.92 -37.95 -7.10
N VAL A 30 -39.49 -36.79 -6.87
CA VAL A 30 -40.53 -36.61 -5.85
C VAL A 30 -41.73 -35.95 -6.51
N HIS A 31 -42.87 -36.56 -6.28
CA HIS A 31 -44.20 -36.28 -6.83
C HIS A 31 -44.74 -34.93 -6.38
N VAL A 32 -45.38 -34.26 -7.32
CA VAL A 32 -46.15 -33.01 -7.14
C VAL A 32 -47.50 -33.38 -6.48
N ALA A 33 -47.81 -32.70 -5.37
CA ALA A 33 -49.16 -32.57 -4.89
C ALA A 33 -49.54 -31.08 -4.93
N LEU A 34 -50.49 -30.76 -5.79
CA LEU A 34 -51.16 -29.44 -5.82
C LEU A 34 -52.08 -29.30 -4.60
N ALA A 35 -51.94 -28.22 -3.85
CA ALA A 35 -53.01 -27.70 -3.03
C ALA A 35 -53.07 -26.19 -3.28
N ALA A 36 -54.16 -25.77 -3.91
CA ALA A 36 -54.53 -24.36 -4.08
C ALA A 36 -55.14 -23.86 -2.75
N PHE A 37 -54.66 -22.67 -2.29
CA PHE A 37 -55.47 -21.90 -1.33
C PHE A 37 -55.27 -20.39 -1.60
N CYS A 38 -56.42 -19.69 -1.52
CA CYS A 38 -56.68 -18.37 -1.95
C CYS A 38 -56.06 -17.23 -1.13
N LEU A 39 -55.70 -16.17 -1.87
CA LEU A 39 -55.85 -14.72 -1.59
C LEU A 39 -56.10 -14.24 -0.15
N VAL A 40 -55.13 -13.48 0.37
CA VAL A 40 -55.41 -12.22 1.10
C VAL A 40 -54.34 -11.21 0.74
N THR A 41 -54.79 -10.09 0.17
CA THR A 41 -54.04 -8.87 -0.10
C THR A 41 -53.58 -8.22 1.20
N GLY A 42 -52.28 -8.04 1.37
CA GLY A 42 -51.71 -7.21 2.42
C GLY A 42 -50.54 -6.43 1.84
N CYS A 43 -50.78 -5.17 1.44
CA CYS A 43 -49.69 -4.22 1.16
C CYS A 43 -48.96 -3.89 2.45
N GLY A 44 -47.91 -4.65 2.77
CA GLY A 44 -46.93 -4.28 3.75
C GLY A 44 -45.73 -3.72 3.01
N ARG A 45 -45.54 -2.42 3.00
CA ARG A 45 -44.26 -1.75 2.73
C ARG A 45 -43.28 -2.27 3.81
N GLY A 46 -42.53 -3.29 3.49
CA GLY A 46 -41.37 -3.67 4.27
C GLY A 46 -40.29 -2.59 4.09
N ASP A 47 -40.24 -1.67 5.04
CA ASP A 47 -39.06 -0.83 5.22
C ASP A 47 -37.88 -1.76 5.39
N ARG A 48 -37.07 -1.91 4.32
CA ARG A 48 -35.74 -2.47 4.44
C ARG A 48 -34.97 -1.47 5.29
N GLU A 49 -34.92 -1.75 6.58
CA GLU A 49 -34.00 -1.11 7.50
C GLU A 49 -32.60 -1.27 6.91
N ALA A 50 -32.09 -0.19 6.34
CA ALA A 50 -30.71 -0.13 5.88
C ALA A 50 -29.86 -0.42 7.14
N ALA A 51 -29.18 -1.55 7.14
CA ALA A 51 -28.27 -1.91 8.21
C ALA A 51 -27.35 -0.70 8.46
N LYS A 52 -27.54 -0.06 9.60
CA LYS A 52 -26.69 1.04 10.05
C LYS A 52 -25.26 0.53 10.03
N ALA A 53 -24.41 1.12 9.18
CA ALA A 53 -22.98 0.85 9.25
C ALA A 53 -22.53 1.00 10.70
N PRO A 54 -21.74 0.07 11.24
CA PRO A 54 -21.26 0.18 12.60
C PRO A 54 -20.63 1.57 12.76
N ALA A 55 -21.00 2.27 13.81
CA ALA A 55 -20.42 3.57 14.14
C ALA A 55 -18.91 3.39 14.18
N VAL A 56 -18.17 4.15 13.34
CA VAL A 56 -16.71 4.18 13.37
C VAL A 56 -16.33 4.51 14.81
N GLU A 57 -15.78 3.51 15.49
CA GLU A 57 -15.29 3.66 16.86
C GLU A 57 -14.32 4.85 16.87
N ALA A 58 -14.43 5.74 17.86
CA ALA A 58 -13.68 7.00 17.91
C ALA A 58 -12.22 6.79 17.46
N ARG A 59 -11.75 7.59 16.49
CA ARG A 59 -10.42 7.48 15.87
C ARG A 59 -9.38 7.14 16.95
N ARG A 60 -8.66 6.05 16.77
CA ARG A 60 -7.62 5.63 17.71
C ARG A 60 -6.64 6.77 17.94
N ALA A 61 -6.24 6.99 19.19
CA ALA A 61 -5.18 7.96 19.48
C ALA A 61 -3.88 7.45 18.84
N CYS A 62 -3.34 8.20 17.89
CA CYS A 62 -2.07 7.87 17.26
C CYS A 62 -0.91 8.16 18.22
N ALA A 63 0.14 7.35 18.21
CA ALA A 63 1.35 7.59 19.00
C ALA A 63 2.01 8.92 18.60
N ASP A 64 2.56 9.66 19.57
CA ASP A 64 3.41 10.81 19.23
C ASP A 64 4.80 10.32 18.83
N LEU A 65 5.08 10.41 17.55
CA LEU A 65 6.32 9.94 16.92
C LEU A 65 7.18 11.08 16.36
N ALA A 66 6.82 12.34 16.63
CA ALA A 66 7.50 13.51 16.04
C ALA A 66 9.01 13.56 16.32
N SER A 67 9.47 12.89 17.39
CA SER A 67 10.88 12.77 17.77
C SER A 67 11.27 11.32 18.03
N ALA A 68 10.57 10.36 17.41
CA ALA A 68 10.88 8.94 17.61
C ALA A 68 12.31 8.64 17.15
N PRO A 69 13.14 8.02 18.01
CA PRO A 69 14.48 7.60 17.62
C PRO A 69 14.38 6.43 16.62
N MET A 70 15.45 6.25 15.84
CA MET A 70 15.60 5.03 15.05
C MET A 70 15.66 3.80 15.97
N VAL A 71 15.00 2.72 15.55
CA VAL A 71 14.99 1.45 16.27
C VAL A 71 16.21 0.63 15.86
N LYS A 72 16.97 0.15 16.83
CA LYS A 72 18.10 -0.76 16.58
C LYS A 72 17.59 -2.17 16.33
N ILE A 73 17.89 -2.70 15.17
CA ILE A 73 17.61 -4.08 14.78
C ILE A 73 18.88 -4.90 14.92
N ALA A 74 18.86 -5.91 15.78
CA ALA A 74 19.96 -6.86 15.87
C ALA A 74 20.03 -7.69 14.57
N GLY A 75 21.24 -7.93 14.07
CA GLY A 75 21.41 -8.82 12.92
C GLY A 75 20.96 -10.25 13.21
N GLY A 76 20.63 -10.99 12.19
CA GLY A 76 20.17 -12.37 12.32
C GLY A 76 19.87 -13.02 10.99
N SER A 77 19.45 -14.28 11.03
CA SER A 77 19.03 -15.03 9.85
C SER A 77 17.54 -15.34 9.91
N PHE A 78 16.87 -15.22 8.77
CA PHE A 78 15.47 -15.55 8.63
C PHE A 78 15.19 -16.22 7.28
N VAL A 79 13.98 -16.69 7.07
CA VAL A 79 13.53 -17.20 5.77
C VAL A 79 12.74 -16.09 5.08
N MET A 80 13.36 -15.45 4.10
CA MET A 80 12.75 -14.44 3.27
C MET A 80 11.76 -15.07 2.30
N GLY A 81 10.59 -14.47 2.11
CA GLY A 81 9.52 -15.01 1.28
C GLY A 81 8.92 -16.29 1.88
N ALA A 82 8.82 -16.39 3.21
CA ALA A 82 8.43 -17.62 3.92
C ALA A 82 6.99 -18.06 3.64
N ASP A 83 6.10 -17.12 3.29
CA ASP A 83 4.69 -17.38 3.01
C ASP A 83 4.30 -16.74 1.67
N PRO A 84 4.75 -17.34 0.53
CA PRO A 84 4.52 -16.76 -0.78
C PRO A 84 3.08 -17.00 -1.24
N HIS A 85 2.37 -15.92 -1.57
CA HIS A 85 1.04 -15.97 -2.21
C HIS A 85 1.12 -15.67 -3.71
N TYR A 86 2.15 -14.94 -4.14
CA TYR A 86 2.39 -14.56 -5.53
C TYR A 86 3.73 -15.12 -6.03
N PRO A 87 3.85 -15.43 -7.33
CA PRO A 87 5.07 -16.02 -7.89
C PRO A 87 6.34 -15.22 -7.62
N GLU A 88 6.23 -13.89 -7.63
CA GLU A 88 7.36 -12.98 -7.40
C GLU A 88 7.89 -12.98 -5.97
N GLU A 89 7.15 -13.49 -5.00
CA GLU A 89 7.51 -13.53 -3.58
C GLU A 89 8.46 -14.68 -3.25
N GLY A 90 8.44 -15.76 -4.02
CA GLY A 90 9.21 -16.96 -3.81
C GLY A 90 10.36 -17.15 -4.79
N PRO A 91 11.11 -18.25 -4.67
CA PRO A 91 11.01 -19.26 -3.60
C PRO A 91 11.55 -18.79 -2.25
N PRO A 92 11.06 -19.32 -1.12
CA PRO A 92 11.59 -19.02 0.21
C PRO A 92 13.09 -19.30 0.28
N ARG A 93 13.87 -18.38 0.85
CA ARG A 93 15.31 -18.51 0.96
C ARG A 93 15.84 -18.00 2.30
N ARG A 94 16.84 -18.66 2.85
CA ARG A 94 17.52 -18.18 4.08
C ARG A 94 18.39 -16.98 3.73
N VAL A 95 18.22 -15.89 4.47
CA VAL A 95 18.99 -14.65 4.34
C VAL A 95 19.53 -14.25 5.70
N THR A 96 20.75 -13.73 5.74
CA THR A 96 21.34 -13.13 6.94
C THR A 96 21.44 -11.63 6.75
N VAL A 97 20.94 -10.90 7.73
CA VAL A 97 20.96 -9.43 7.79
C VAL A 97 21.95 -8.99 8.88
N LYS A 98 22.79 -8.00 8.60
CA LYS A 98 23.63 -7.36 9.61
C LYS A 98 22.78 -6.49 10.53
N ALA A 99 23.33 -6.13 11.69
CA ALA A 99 22.67 -5.14 12.55
C ALA A 99 22.58 -3.77 11.88
N PHE A 100 21.45 -3.08 12.04
CA PHE A 100 21.17 -1.75 11.48
C PHE A 100 20.18 -0.98 12.35
N TRP A 101 19.97 0.28 12.06
CA TRP A 101 18.91 1.10 12.62
C TRP A 101 17.87 1.40 11.56
N ILE A 102 16.60 1.44 11.93
CA ILE A 102 15.48 1.72 11.03
C ILE A 102 14.57 2.78 11.65
N ASP A 103 14.00 3.66 10.83
CA ASP A 103 12.98 4.61 11.29
C ASP A 103 11.76 3.85 11.83
N ALA A 104 11.23 4.31 12.97
CA ALA A 104 10.09 3.65 13.59
C ALA A 104 8.81 3.70 12.75
N HIS A 105 8.72 4.64 11.83
CA HIS A 105 7.57 4.89 10.96
C HIS A 105 8.03 5.32 9.56
N GLU A 106 7.10 5.44 8.64
CA GLU A 106 7.30 5.98 7.29
C GLU A 106 7.68 7.47 7.37
N LEU A 107 8.43 7.95 6.39
CA LEU A 107 8.80 9.37 6.25
C LEU A 107 7.55 10.23 6.11
N THR A 108 7.39 11.21 7.01
CA THR A 108 6.21 12.08 7.06
C THR A 108 6.32 13.32 6.18
N ASN A 109 5.17 13.94 5.89
CA ASN A 109 5.09 15.23 5.18
C ASN A 109 5.92 16.32 5.88
N THR A 110 5.87 16.40 7.22
CA THR A 110 6.66 17.36 8.00
C THR A 110 8.15 17.16 7.81
N GLU A 111 8.63 15.94 7.89
CA GLU A 111 10.05 15.62 7.75
C GLU A 111 10.56 15.93 6.33
N PHE A 112 9.78 15.56 5.31
CA PHE A 112 10.11 15.87 3.93
C PHE A 112 10.06 17.37 3.64
N ALA A 113 9.11 18.10 4.23
CA ALA A 113 9.05 19.56 4.12
C ALA A 113 10.29 20.25 4.70
N ARG A 114 10.85 19.74 5.81
CA ARG A 114 12.12 20.25 6.37
C ARG A 114 13.28 20.07 5.39
N PHE A 115 13.37 18.93 4.73
CA PHE A 115 14.36 18.66 3.70
C PHE A 115 14.24 19.65 2.54
N VAL A 116 13.03 19.79 1.98
CA VAL A 116 12.79 20.70 0.87
C VAL A 116 13.08 22.14 1.26
N LYS A 117 12.69 22.57 2.46
CA LYS A 117 13.00 23.92 2.98
C LYS A 117 14.51 24.15 3.11
N ALA A 118 15.26 23.14 3.56
CA ALA A 118 16.70 23.26 3.79
C ALA A 118 17.52 23.23 2.50
N THR A 119 17.01 22.61 1.42
CA THR A 119 17.80 22.32 0.22
C THR A 119 17.27 22.97 -1.05
N GLY A 120 16.01 23.44 -1.06
CA GLY A 120 15.33 23.86 -2.27
C GLY A 120 15.02 22.71 -3.24
N TYR A 121 15.02 21.46 -2.75
CA TYR A 121 14.85 20.28 -3.60
C TYR A 121 13.50 20.30 -4.33
N ARG A 122 13.53 19.94 -5.61
CA ARG A 122 12.33 19.74 -6.44
C ARG A 122 12.25 18.26 -6.79
N THR A 123 11.11 17.63 -6.49
CA THR A 123 10.87 16.22 -6.77
C THR A 123 10.76 15.92 -8.26
N VAL A 124 10.83 14.65 -8.63
CA VAL A 124 10.64 14.22 -10.02
C VAL A 124 9.29 14.70 -10.55
N ALA A 125 8.22 14.56 -9.76
CA ALA A 125 6.88 15.02 -10.12
C ALA A 125 6.75 16.55 -10.35
N GLU A 126 7.63 17.35 -9.75
CA GLU A 126 7.67 18.81 -9.93
C GLU A 126 8.48 19.26 -11.16
N ARG A 127 9.10 18.34 -11.88
CA ARG A 127 9.92 18.59 -13.07
C ARG A 127 9.21 18.10 -14.32
N ALA A 128 9.47 18.75 -15.45
CA ALA A 128 9.01 18.23 -16.73
C ALA A 128 9.61 16.82 -16.96
N PRO A 129 8.79 15.82 -17.28
CA PRO A 129 9.31 14.49 -17.58
C PRO A 129 10.23 14.50 -18.81
N PRO A 130 11.08 13.50 -19.00
CA PRO A 130 11.84 13.33 -20.23
C PRO A 130 10.94 13.39 -21.46
N PRO A 131 11.43 13.88 -22.60
CA PRO A 131 10.64 13.93 -23.82
C PRO A 131 10.17 12.53 -24.23
N LEU A 132 8.86 12.34 -24.29
CA LEU A 132 8.20 11.14 -24.79
C LEU A 132 7.31 11.56 -25.97
N PRO A 133 7.81 11.49 -27.22
CA PRO A 133 7.10 12.02 -28.39
C PRO A 133 5.68 11.47 -28.57
N GLU A 134 5.49 10.18 -28.25
CA GLU A 134 4.21 9.47 -28.39
C GLU A 134 3.30 9.64 -27.16
N ALA A 135 3.78 10.28 -26.05
CA ALA A 135 2.96 10.44 -24.85
C ALA A 135 1.86 11.49 -25.07
N PRO A 136 0.69 11.31 -24.46
CA PRO A 136 -0.35 12.33 -24.40
C PRO A 136 0.19 13.68 -23.90
N PRO A 137 -0.41 14.83 -24.31
CA PRO A 137 0.08 16.15 -23.97
C PRO A 137 0.21 16.42 -22.46
N ASP A 138 -0.72 15.90 -21.67
CA ASP A 138 -0.73 16.00 -20.20
C ASP A 138 0.45 15.27 -19.56
N MET A 139 0.83 14.10 -20.07
CA MET A 139 1.99 13.33 -19.61
C MET A 139 3.34 13.99 -19.95
N ARG A 140 3.36 15.09 -20.70
CA ARG A 140 4.56 15.92 -20.97
C ARG A 140 4.71 17.08 -19.98
N MET A 141 3.71 17.26 -19.13
CA MET A 141 3.71 18.29 -18.09
C MET A 141 4.14 17.69 -16.75
N PRO A 142 4.72 18.51 -15.83
CA PRO A 142 4.96 18.08 -14.45
C PRO A 142 3.71 17.50 -13.83
N GLY A 143 3.81 16.35 -13.21
CA GLY A 143 2.69 15.63 -12.65
C GLY A 143 3.10 14.23 -12.20
N SER A 144 2.12 13.43 -11.87
CA SER A 144 2.36 12.06 -11.40
C SER A 144 1.11 11.20 -11.55
N ALA A 145 1.26 9.88 -11.36
CA ALA A 145 0.14 8.95 -11.39
C ALA A 145 -0.66 9.02 -10.09
N VAL A 146 -1.99 9.08 -10.22
CA VAL A 146 -2.95 9.13 -9.12
C VAL A 146 -3.97 8.03 -9.30
N PHE A 147 -4.24 7.31 -8.21
CA PHE A 147 -5.32 6.33 -8.20
C PHE A 147 -6.69 7.00 -8.26
N ALA A 148 -7.53 6.53 -9.15
CA ALA A 148 -8.94 6.90 -9.22
C ALA A 148 -9.77 5.65 -9.53
N PRO A 149 -10.85 5.37 -8.80
CA PRO A 149 -11.77 4.31 -9.19
C PRO A 149 -12.23 4.51 -10.63
N PRO A 150 -12.48 3.43 -11.41
CA PRO A 150 -13.06 3.55 -12.73
C PRO A 150 -14.37 4.34 -12.66
N ASP A 151 -14.55 5.28 -13.59
CA ASP A 151 -15.85 5.87 -13.85
C ASP A 151 -16.36 5.36 -15.21
N GLY A 152 -17.65 5.47 -15.48
CA GLY A 152 -18.31 4.81 -16.60
C GLY A 152 -17.63 4.98 -17.96
N ASP A 153 -16.87 6.04 -18.16
CA ASP A 153 -16.21 6.40 -19.41
C ASP A 153 -14.70 6.08 -19.42
N ASP A 154 -14.08 5.95 -18.26
CA ASP A 154 -12.65 5.66 -18.11
C ASP A 154 -12.38 4.45 -17.20
N PRO A 155 -12.06 3.28 -17.78
CA PRO A 155 -11.80 2.07 -16.99
C PRO A 155 -10.43 2.07 -16.30
N ARG A 156 -9.57 3.05 -16.55
CA ARG A 156 -8.22 3.11 -15.99
C ARG A 156 -8.27 3.49 -14.51
N TRP A 157 -7.54 2.78 -13.68
CA TRP A 157 -7.41 3.05 -12.25
C TRP A 157 -6.29 4.05 -11.93
N TRP A 158 -5.39 4.27 -12.89
CA TRP A 158 -4.28 5.19 -12.75
C TRP A 158 -4.38 6.24 -13.84
N ARG A 159 -4.34 7.50 -13.41
CA ARG A 159 -4.41 8.64 -14.32
C ARG A 159 -3.23 9.55 -14.06
N TRP A 160 -2.59 9.99 -15.12
CA TRP A 160 -1.63 11.08 -15.00
C TRP A 160 -2.38 12.35 -14.62
N VAL A 161 -1.98 12.99 -13.53
CA VAL A 161 -2.58 14.24 -13.06
C VAL A 161 -1.51 15.33 -13.07
N VAL A 162 -1.70 16.33 -13.94
CA VAL A 162 -0.81 17.49 -14.02
C VAL A 162 -0.83 18.23 -12.69
N GLY A 163 0.36 18.52 -12.15
CA GLY A 163 0.53 19.19 -10.87
C GLY A 163 0.36 18.28 -9.64
N ALA A 164 0.08 16.98 -9.81
CA ALA A 164 0.19 16.03 -8.71
C ALA A 164 1.64 15.89 -8.28
N GLN A 165 1.93 16.10 -7.00
CA GLN A 165 3.26 16.02 -6.39
C GLN A 165 3.11 15.97 -4.85
N TRP A 166 4.16 15.87 -4.11
CA TRP A 166 4.11 15.60 -2.67
C TRP A 166 3.28 16.59 -1.83
N ARG A 167 3.14 17.88 -2.23
CA ARG A 167 2.26 18.87 -1.56
C ARG A 167 0.80 18.79 -2.01
N HIS A 168 0.57 18.20 -3.16
CA HIS A 168 -0.70 18.05 -3.83
C HIS A 168 -0.86 16.61 -4.34
N PRO A 169 -0.95 15.60 -3.45
CA PRO A 169 -0.82 14.19 -3.82
C PRO A 169 -1.82 13.71 -4.89
N ARG A 170 -2.98 14.29 -4.94
CA ARG A 170 -4.03 13.96 -5.94
C ARG A 170 -4.24 15.07 -6.98
N GLY A 171 -3.32 16.01 -7.04
CA GLY A 171 -3.37 17.14 -7.96
C GLY A 171 -3.66 18.49 -7.29
N PRO A 172 -3.70 19.59 -8.06
CA PRO A 172 -3.74 20.97 -7.55
C PRO A 172 -4.90 21.30 -6.61
N ALA A 173 -6.00 20.54 -6.69
CA ALA A 173 -7.18 20.75 -5.83
C ALA A 173 -7.00 20.14 -4.42
N GLU A 174 -6.00 19.28 -4.20
CA GLU A 174 -5.70 18.72 -2.88
C GLU A 174 -4.51 19.43 -2.23
N SER A 175 -4.46 19.42 -0.91
CA SER A 175 -3.36 19.98 -0.12
C SER A 175 -3.02 19.07 1.05
N ILE A 176 -1.75 19.04 1.45
CA ILE A 176 -1.30 18.38 2.67
C ILE A 176 -1.45 19.25 3.93
N ALA A 177 -2.07 20.41 3.85
CA ALA A 177 -2.33 21.26 5.02
C ALA A 177 -3.13 20.50 6.08
N GLY A 178 -2.60 20.42 7.32
CA GLY A 178 -3.18 19.63 8.40
C GLY A 178 -2.93 18.11 8.31
N ARG A 179 -2.09 17.66 7.36
CA ARG A 179 -1.71 16.26 7.16
C ARG A 179 -0.22 16.04 7.46
N ASP A 180 0.30 16.76 8.43
CA ASP A 180 1.72 16.81 8.79
C ASP A 180 2.31 15.42 9.09
N ARG A 181 1.50 14.56 9.70
CA ARG A 181 1.89 13.22 10.15
C ARG A 181 1.52 12.12 9.16
N GLU A 182 0.86 12.41 8.04
CA GLU A 182 0.70 11.41 6.98
C GLU A 182 2.05 11.13 6.33
N PRO A 183 2.29 9.90 5.84
CA PRO A 183 3.48 9.60 5.06
C PRO A 183 3.53 10.48 3.81
N VAL A 184 4.72 10.95 3.48
CA VAL A 184 4.93 11.63 2.20
C VAL A 184 4.82 10.62 1.06
N VAL A 185 4.10 11.01 0.02
CA VAL A 185 3.91 10.22 -1.21
C VAL A 185 4.22 11.06 -2.45
N GLN A 186 4.00 10.53 -3.63
CA GLN A 186 4.38 11.19 -4.89
C GLN A 186 5.89 11.47 -4.96
N ILE A 187 6.68 10.58 -4.35
CA ILE A 187 8.12 10.62 -4.37
C ILE A 187 8.65 9.43 -5.18
N ALA A 188 9.41 9.73 -6.22
CA ALA A 188 10.12 8.74 -7.01
C ALA A 188 11.33 8.20 -6.23
N TYR A 189 11.93 7.12 -6.70
CA TYR A 189 13.11 6.52 -6.08
C TYR A 189 14.26 7.53 -5.87
N ALA A 190 14.50 8.38 -6.86
CA ALA A 190 15.55 9.42 -6.77
C ALA A 190 15.26 10.47 -5.68
N ASP A 191 13.98 10.77 -5.41
CA ASP A 191 13.58 11.70 -4.36
C ASP A 191 13.82 11.09 -2.98
N ALA A 192 13.47 9.80 -2.81
CA ALA A 192 13.73 9.03 -1.59
C ALA A 192 15.24 8.94 -1.30
N GLU A 193 16.08 8.67 -2.33
CA GLU A 193 17.54 8.68 -2.19
C GLU A 193 18.09 10.07 -1.84
N ALA A 194 17.56 11.14 -2.44
CA ALA A 194 18.01 12.50 -2.15
C ALA A 194 17.73 12.86 -0.68
N TYR A 195 16.54 12.54 -0.19
CA TYR A 195 16.21 12.71 1.22
C TYR A 195 17.14 11.86 2.11
N ALA A 196 17.32 10.58 1.79
CA ALA A 196 18.16 9.68 2.56
C ALA A 196 19.60 10.21 2.71
N ARG A 197 20.22 10.66 1.61
CA ARG A 197 21.57 11.27 1.62
C ARG A 197 21.62 12.53 2.51
N TRP A 198 20.62 13.42 2.40
CA TRP A 198 20.55 14.61 3.23
C TRP A 198 20.41 14.26 4.72
N ALA A 199 19.62 13.24 5.04
CA ALA A 199 19.42 12.78 6.41
C ALA A 199 20.61 11.96 6.99
N GLY A 200 21.61 11.63 6.17
CA GLY A 200 22.73 10.76 6.56
C GLY A 200 22.30 9.29 6.72
N LYS A 201 21.21 8.91 6.03
CA LYS A 201 20.59 7.58 6.03
C LYS A 201 20.68 6.94 4.64
N ARG A 202 20.10 5.77 4.49
CA ARG A 202 19.94 5.06 3.21
C ARG A 202 18.58 4.37 3.14
N LEU A 203 18.18 3.94 1.94
CA LEU A 203 17.04 3.05 1.79
C LEU A 203 17.39 1.65 2.35
N PRO A 204 16.42 0.96 2.95
CA PRO A 204 16.61 -0.45 3.33
C PRO A 204 16.78 -1.32 2.09
N THR A 205 17.53 -2.40 2.20
CA THR A 205 17.39 -3.52 1.28
C THR A 205 16.03 -4.20 1.51
N GLU A 206 15.52 -4.90 0.52
CA GLU A 206 14.29 -5.68 0.68
C GLU A 206 14.40 -6.67 1.85
N ALA A 207 15.56 -7.31 2.03
CA ALA A 207 15.80 -8.24 3.12
C ALA A 207 15.80 -7.58 4.50
N GLU A 208 16.39 -6.39 4.64
CA GLU A 208 16.35 -5.61 5.89
C GLU A 208 14.91 -5.20 6.22
N TRP A 209 14.16 -4.76 5.21
CA TRP A 209 12.77 -4.35 5.37
C TRP A 209 11.89 -5.53 5.84
N GLU A 210 11.95 -6.69 5.16
CA GLU A 210 11.15 -7.87 5.48
C GLU A 210 11.52 -8.45 6.86
N TYR A 211 12.82 -8.49 7.18
CA TYR A 211 13.30 -8.92 8.49
C TYR A 211 12.76 -8.04 9.61
N ALA A 212 12.75 -6.73 9.41
CA ALA A 212 12.21 -5.76 10.36
C ALA A 212 10.69 -5.87 10.50
N ALA A 213 9.97 -6.09 9.39
CA ALA A 213 8.52 -6.27 9.39
C ALA A 213 8.08 -7.52 10.16
N LEU A 214 8.80 -8.64 9.98
CA LEU A 214 8.53 -9.88 10.69
C LEU A 214 8.79 -9.81 12.19
N ALA A 215 9.70 -8.95 12.63
CA ALA A 215 10.05 -8.74 14.04
C ALA A 215 10.26 -10.05 14.83
N GLY A 216 10.93 -11.02 14.20
CA GLY A 216 11.23 -12.34 14.80
C GLY A 216 10.15 -13.41 14.55
N ALA A 217 8.99 -13.06 14.01
CA ALA A 217 7.98 -14.04 13.59
C ALA A 217 8.41 -14.76 12.30
N LYS A 218 7.83 -15.93 12.04
CA LYS A 218 8.04 -16.67 10.77
C LYS A 218 7.10 -16.18 9.67
N ALA A 219 5.90 -15.77 10.04
CA ALA A 219 4.87 -15.17 9.21
C ALA A 219 3.98 -14.31 10.11
N LEU A 220 3.25 -13.36 9.53
CA LEU A 220 2.26 -12.57 10.26
C LEU A 220 0.85 -13.07 9.91
N PRO A 221 -0.07 -13.10 10.89
CA PRO A 221 -1.48 -13.38 10.62
C PRO A 221 -2.09 -12.24 9.82
N GLU A 222 -3.31 -12.46 9.31
CA GLU A 222 -4.14 -11.38 8.76
C GLU A 222 -4.22 -10.22 9.76
N PRO A 223 -4.13 -8.96 9.29
CA PRO A 223 -4.08 -7.79 10.16
C PRO A 223 -5.46 -7.40 10.70
N VAL A 224 -6.12 -8.35 11.36
CA VAL A 224 -7.41 -8.17 12.03
C VAL A 224 -7.33 -8.71 13.45
N ASP A 225 -8.10 -8.13 14.37
CA ASP A 225 -8.23 -8.68 15.71
C ASP A 225 -9.28 -9.83 15.78
N ALA A 226 -9.48 -10.38 16.97
CA ALA A 226 -10.43 -11.47 17.19
C ALA A 226 -11.90 -11.09 16.90
N LYS A 227 -12.20 -9.80 16.77
CA LYS A 227 -13.53 -9.26 16.40
C LYS A 227 -13.61 -8.90 14.91
N GLY A 228 -12.55 -9.13 14.12
CA GLY A 228 -12.47 -8.77 12.72
C GLY A 228 -12.19 -7.28 12.48
N VAL A 229 -11.77 -6.53 13.50
CA VAL A 229 -11.41 -5.11 13.36
C VAL A 229 -10.01 -5.00 12.76
N PRO A 230 -9.80 -4.24 11.67
CA PRO A 230 -8.50 -4.04 11.06
C PRO A 230 -7.46 -3.49 12.03
N GLN A 231 -6.25 -4.01 11.96
CA GLN A 231 -5.12 -3.61 12.81
C GLN A 231 -4.03 -2.89 12.00
N ALA A 232 -4.30 -2.58 10.74
CA ALA A 232 -3.45 -1.83 9.83
C ALA A 232 -4.33 -1.03 8.86
N ASN A 233 -3.74 -0.07 8.14
CA ASN A 233 -4.44 0.71 7.12
C ASN A 233 -4.33 0.02 5.76
N TYR A 234 -5.41 -0.61 5.32
CA TYR A 234 -5.54 -1.24 4.02
C TYR A 234 -7.00 -1.13 3.55
N TYR A 235 -7.30 -1.49 2.30
CA TYR A 235 -8.63 -1.36 1.72
C TYR A 235 -9.59 -2.42 2.27
N GLN A 236 -10.70 -2.00 2.89
CA GLN A 236 -11.73 -2.90 3.41
C GLN A 236 -13.03 -2.76 2.61
N GLY A 237 -13.32 -3.77 1.82
CA GLY A 237 -14.54 -3.78 1.02
C GLY A 237 -14.32 -4.43 -0.34
N VAL A 238 -15.05 -3.96 -1.35
CA VAL A 238 -14.94 -4.48 -2.72
C VAL A 238 -14.08 -3.51 -3.54
N PHE A 239 -12.82 -3.88 -3.73
CA PHE A 239 -11.89 -3.06 -4.52
C PHE A 239 -12.21 -3.15 -6.01
N PRO A 240 -12.20 -2.04 -6.75
CA PRO A 240 -11.99 -0.66 -6.33
C PRO A 240 -13.29 0.11 -6.05
N GLU A 241 -14.43 -0.57 -5.96
CA GLU A 241 -15.77 0.02 -5.95
C GLU A 241 -16.07 0.81 -4.66
N ARG A 242 -15.75 0.22 -3.51
CA ARG A 242 -16.11 0.81 -2.22
C ARG A 242 -15.18 0.38 -1.11
N ASP A 243 -14.45 1.33 -0.55
CA ASP A 243 -13.77 1.18 0.72
C ASP A 243 -14.73 1.48 1.88
N LEU A 244 -14.84 0.55 2.82
CA LEU A 244 -15.71 0.69 3.99
C LEU A 244 -15.07 1.51 5.10
N GLY A 245 -13.74 1.73 5.07
CA GLY A 245 -13.01 2.49 6.06
C GLY A 245 -13.13 1.93 7.48
N LEU A 246 -13.19 0.59 7.64
CA LEU A 246 -13.36 -0.05 8.94
C LEU A 246 -12.15 0.15 9.87
N ASP A 247 -11.01 0.47 9.32
CA ASP A 247 -9.80 0.86 10.04
C ASP A 247 -9.83 2.31 10.55
N GLY A 248 -10.80 3.11 10.09
CA GLY A 248 -10.98 4.53 10.40
C GLY A 248 -10.48 5.49 9.33
N TYR A 249 -9.98 4.98 8.20
CA TYR A 249 -9.40 5.79 7.13
C TYR A 249 -9.93 5.36 5.75
N GLN A 250 -9.98 6.30 4.83
CA GLN A 250 -10.25 6.08 3.40
C GLN A 250 -9.12 6.71 2.59
N GLY A 251 -7.92 6.17 2.77
CA GLY A 251 -6.70 6.72 2.20
C GLY A 251 -5.54 6.58 3.20
N ARG A 252 -4.54 7.44 3.11
CA ARG A 252 -3.40 7.41 4.02
C ARG A 252 -3.83 7.77 5.45
N ALA A 253 -3.34 7.00 6.41
CA ALA A 253 -3.45 7.33 7.84
C ALA A 253 -2.21 8.12 8.31
N PRO A 254 -2.33 8.97 9.33
CA PRO A 254 -1.16 9.48 10.02
C PRO A 254 -0.33 8.32 10.60
N VAL A 255 0.98 8.42 10.56
CA VAL A 255 1.86 7.37 11.09
C VAL A 255 1.61 7.10 12.58
N GLY A 256 1.74 5.83 12.98
CA GLY A 256 1.60 5.44 14.38
C GLY A 256 0.17 5.37 14.90
N CYS A 257 -0.83 5.31 14.02
CA CYS A 257 -2.23 5.16 14.41
C CYS A 257 -2.62 3.70 14.68
N PHE A 258 -1.78 2.76 14.30
CA PHE A 258 -1.92 1.33 14.60
C PHE A 258 -0.83 0.87 15.58
N LYS A 259 -1.00 -0.33 16.15
CA LYS A 259 -0.02 -0.87 17.09
C LYS A 259 1.29 -1.21 16.38
N PRO A 260 2.44 -0.93 16.99
CA PRO A 260 3.72 -1.33 16.43
C PRO A 260 3.87 -2.86 16.47
N ASN A 261 4.77 -3.38 15.63
CA ASN A 261 5.21 -4.77 15.74
C ASN A 261 6.05 -5.00 17.02
N ALA A 262 6.48 -6.24 17.24
CA ALA A 262 7.22 -6.62 18.44
C ALA A 262 8.57 -5.89 18.63
N TRP A 263 9.10 -5.26 17.59
CA TRP A 263 10.32 -4.47 17.64
C TRP A 263 10.07 -2.96 17.71
N GLY A 264 8.82 -2.52 17.84
CA GLY A 264 8.46 -1.11 17.98
C GLY A 264 8.34 -0.37 16.66
N LEU A 265 8.18 -1.07 15.54
CA LEU A 265 8.01 -0.47 14.21
C LEU A 265 6.52 -0.36 13.87
N TYR A 266 6.09 0.83 13.48
CA TYR A 266 4.73 1.15 13.10
C TYR A 266 4.53 0.99 11.60
N ASP A 267 3.30 0.73 11.20
CA ASP A 267 2.83 0.78 9.81
C ASP A 267 3.66 -0.07 8.83
N MET A 268 4.18 -1.21 9.32
CA MET A 268 4.88 -2.21 8.47
C MET A 268 3.92 -3.03 7.59
N ILE A 269 2.63 -2.76 7.69
CA ILE A 269 1.54 -3.39 6.93
C ILE A 269 0.61 -2.28 6.45
N GLY A 270 0.43 -2.16 5.14
CA GLY A 270 -0.49 -1.18 4.54
C GLY A 270 0.05 0.24 4.57
N ASN A 271 -0.81 1.21 4.71
CA ASN A 271 -0.62 2.66 4.64
C ASN A 271 -0.02 3.11 3.32
N VAL A 272 1.31 3.08 3.14
CA VAL A 272 1.93 3.31 1.84
C VAL A 272 2.99 2.27 1.52
N TRP A 273 3.16 1.94 0.24
CA TRP A 273 4.31 1.19 -0.23
C TRP A 273 5.60 1.92 0.10
N GLU A 274 6.66 1.18 0.38
CA GLU A 274 7.95 1.74 0.77
C GLU A 274 9.06 1.32 -0.19
N TRP A 275 9.75 2.31 -0.77
CA TRP A 275 10.92 2.07 -1.60
C TRP A 275 12.02 1.30 -0.87
N THR A 276 12.59 0.31 -1.53
CA THR A 276 13.82 -0.38 -1.09
C THR A 276 14.97 -0.12 -2.06
N SER A 277 16.20 -0.32 -1.61
CA SER A 277 17.39 -0.20 -2.47
C SER A 277 17.59 -1.39 -3.40
N THR A 278 16.81 -2.46 -3.24
CA THR A 278 16.92 -3.68 -4.04
C THR A 278 16.35 -3.44 -5.45
N PRO A 279 17.12 -3.71 -6.52
CA PRO A 279 16.59 -3.64 -7.88
C PRO A 279 15.58 -4.77 -8.11
N ALA A 280 14.54 -4.52 -8.89
CA ALA A 280 13.50 -5.51 -9.17
C ALA A 280 14.02 -6.67 -10.05
N SER A 281 14.86 -6.35 -11.00
CA SER A 281 15.49 -7.31 -11.93
C SER A 281 16.71 -6.68 -12.58
N ALA A 282 17.25 -7.34 -13.62
CA ALA A 282 18.29 -6.77 -14.49
C ALA A 282 17.82 -5.51 -15.28
N LYS A 283 16.54 -5.19 -15.30
CA LYS A 283 16.06 -3.89 -15.81
C LYS A 283 16.36 -2.82 -14.76
N ALA A 284 17.27 -1.90 -15.11
CA ALA A 284 17.80 -0.89 -14.18
C ALA A 284 16.75 0.13 -13.67
N ASP A 285 15.63 0.23 -14.36
CA ASP A 285 14.61 1.28 -14.17
C ASP A 285 13.52 0.89 -13.18
N THR A 286 13.48 -0.37 -12.70
CA THR A 286 12.50 -0.83 -11.73
C THR A 286 13.13 -1.12 -10.37
N GLY A 287 12.42 -0.77 -9.31
CA GLY A 287 12.80 -1.03 -7.92
C GLY A 287 11.79 -1.92 -7.23
N VAL A 288 12.19 -2.54 -6.13
CA VAL A 288 11.28 -3.28 -5.26
C VAL A 288 10.67 -2.34 -4.23
N ILE A 289 9.35 -2.39 -4.09
CA ILE A 289 8.60 -1.76 -3.01
C ILE A 289 7.98 -2.82 -2.11
N LYS A 290 7.83 -2.51 -0.81
CA LYS A 290 7.38 -3.42 0.25
C LYS A 290 6.25 -2.81 1.08
N GLY A 291 5.50 -3.65 1.81
CA GLY A 291 4.54 -3.25 2.84
C GLY A 291 3.09 -3.23 2.41
N GLY A 292 2.82 -3.06 1.14
CA GLY A 292 1.46 -2.77 0.66
C GLY A 292 1.05 -1.32 0.94
N SER A 293 -0.19 -0.99 0.68
CA SER A 293 -0.72 0.36 0.91
C SER A 293 -2.20 0.31 1.28
N TYR A 294 -2.77 1.48 1.55
CA TYR A 294 -4.20 1.66 1.75
C TYR A 294 -5.07 1.18 0.55
N LEU A 295 -4.47 0.92 -0.61
CA LEU A 295 -5.15 0.36 -1.79
C LEU A 295 -5.11 -1.16 -1.84
N CYS A 296 -4.35 -1.83 -0.99
CA CYS A 296 -4.28 -3.29 -0.97
C CYS A 296 -5.51 -3.88 -0.29
N ALA A 297 -6.21 -4.77 -0.99
CA ALA A 297 -7.46 -5.38 -0.57
C ALA A 297 -7.37 -6.90 -0.55
N ALA A 298 -7.95 -7.55 0.45
CA ALA A 298 -7.95 -9.00 0.57
C ALA A 298 -8.58 -9.73 -0.63
N ASN A 299 -9.56 -9.10 -1.28
CA ASN A 299 -10.27 -9.66 -2.43
C ASN A 299 -9.61 -9.38 -3.78
N TYR A 300 -8.56 -8.56 -3.84
CA TYR A 300 -7.91 -8.18 -5.10
C TYR A 300 -6.39 -8.31 -5.03
N CYS A 301 -5.74 -7.61 -4.12
CA CYS A 301 -4.28 -7.51 -4.02
C CYS A 301 -3.86 -7.56 -2.55
N ALA A 302 -3.77 -8.77 -1.97
CA ALA A 302 -3.40 -8.96 -0.56
C ALA A 302 -1.88 -8.80 -0.34
N ARG A 303 -1.25 -7.75 -0.91
CA ARG A 303 0.19 -7.52 -0.84
C ARG A 303 0.64 -6.69 0.39
N TYR A 304 -0.20 -6.57 1.40
CA TYR A 304 0.16 -5.98 2.69
C TYR A 304 0.94 -6.94 3.62
N ARG A 305 1.32 -8.14 3.15
CA ARG A 305 2.11 -9.12 3.91
C ARG A 305 3.61 -8.84 3.80
N PRO A 306 4.43 -9.16 4.83
CA PRO A 306 5.87 -8.92 4.78
C PRO A 306 6.60 -9.59 3.60
N ALA A 307 6.18 -10.82 3.23
CA ALA A 307 6.76 -11.52 2.07
C ALA A 307 6.39 -10.86 0.73
N ALA A 308 5.28 -10.12 0.68
CA ALA A 308 4.82 -9.48 -0.53
C ALA A 308 5.82 -8.43 -1.04
N ARG A 309 5.94 -8.36 -2.34
CA ARG A 309 6.78 -7.40 -3.06
C ARG A 309 6.08 -6.96 -4.34
N GLN A 310 6.37 -5.76 -4.76
CA GLN A 310 5.94 -5.25 -6.06
C GLN A 310 7.10 -4.54 -6.75
N PHE A 311 7.02 -4.48 -8.06
CA PHE A 311 8.00 -3.81 -8.89
C PHE A 311 7.42 -2.50 -9.40
N GLU A 312 8.18 -1.41 -9.24
CA GLU A 312 7.74 -0.09 -9.63
C GLU A 312 8.82 0.65 -10.42
N GLU A 313 8.42 1.48 -11.38
CA GLU A 313 9.34 2.32 -12.14
C GLU A 313 10.00 3.35 -11.22
N ARG A 314 11.34 3.38 -11.19
CA ARG A 314 12.10 4.30 -10.32
C ARG A 314 11.90 5.77 -10.65
N GLY A 315 11.49 6.07 -11.87
CA GLY A 315 11.23 7.41 -12.34
C GLY A 315 9.82 7.94 -12.00
N LEU A 316 8.98 7.13 -11.37
CA LEU A 316 7.59 7.47 -11.09
C LEU A 316 7.32 7.48 -9.58
N GLY A 317 6.65 8.51 -9.08
CA GLY A 317 5.99 8.50 -7.80
C GLY A 317 4.48 8.28 -8.00
N THR A 318 3.79 7.78 -6.99
CA THR A 318 2.33 7.66 -6.99
C THR A 318 1.77 8.08 -5.64
N ASP A 319 0.45 8.26 -5.53
CA ASP A 319 -0.20 8.73 -4.30
C ASP A 319 -0.27 7.67 -3.19
N HIS A 320 0.37 6.51 -3.38
CA HIS A 320 0.41 5.41 -2.42
C HIS A 320 1.83 4.84 -2.19
N ILE A 321 2.88 5.51 -2.68
CA ILE A 321 4.29 5.10 -2.48
C ILE A 321 5.04 6.17 -1.72
N GLY A 322 5.64 5.77 -0.60
CA GLY A 322 6.51 6.53 0.27
C GLY A 322 7.83 5.81 0.52
N VAL A 323 8.41 6.01 1.68
CA VAL A 323 9.69 5.38 2.09
C VAL A 323 9.86 5.40 3.60
N ARG A 324 10.57 4.42 4.13
CA ARG A 324 11.19 4.47 5.47
C ARG A 324 12.69 4.21 5.31
N LEU A 325 13.51 4.79 6.19
CA LEU A 325 14.94 4.78 6.00
C LEU A 325 15.65 3.95 7.06
N VAL A 326 16.86 3.56 6.74
CA VAL A 326 17.76 2.82 7.62
C VAL A 326 19.14 3.50 7.70
N SER A 327 19.91 3.10 8.71
CA SER A 327 21.30 3.56 8.88
C SER A 327 22.14 2.45 9.49
N ASP A 328 23.44 2.45 9.21
CA ASP A 328 24.41 1.52 9.81
C ASP A 328 24.91 2.00 11.19
N ARG A 329 24.49 3.19 11.61
CA ARG A 329 24.78 3.81 12.90
C ARG A 329 23.55 4.59 13.41
N PRO A 330 23.44 4.85 14.72
CA PRO A 330 22.35 5.66 15.23
C PRO A 330 22.43 7.09 14.68
N ILE A 331 21.31 7.58 14.16
CA ILE A 331 21.14 8.97 13.71
C ILE A 331 20.09 9.60 14.63
N PRO A 332 20.40 10.73 15.30
CA PRO A 332 19.42 11.41 16.14
C PRO A 332 18.27 11.98 15.27
N PRO A 333 17.06 12.12 15.82
CA PRO A 333 15.97 12.85 15.19
C PRO A 333 16.39 14.27 14.81
N ARG A 334 15.91 14.78 13.68
CA ARG A 334 16.20 16.14 13.21
C ARG A 334 15.04 17.08 13.46
#